data_6fdfdbcfafb6582bc6e90496d9281ce9
#
_entry.id   6fdfdbcfafb6582bc6e90496d9281ce9
#
_cell.length_a   1.000
_cell.length_b   1.000
_cell.length_c   1.000
_cell.angle_alpha   90.00
_cell.angle_beta   90.00
_cell.angle_gamma   90.00
#
_symmetry.space_group_name_H-M   'P 1'
#
loop_
_entity.id
_entity.type
_entity.pdbx_description
1 polymer ?
#
loop_
_entity_poly.entity_id
_entity_poly.type
_entity_poly.pdbx_seq_one_letter_code
_entity_poly.pdbx_strand_id
1 'polypeptide(L)'
;MAVIDKGFGAYDVRGIYPDEVNEELAYRVGRSFPTLFGAKKVAVGHDIRLSGPAIRDALTKGLTEAGCDVVDIGQCGTEMIYFATAHLGLGGGIMITASHNPKQYNGMKFVRAEARPISSDTGLKDIAAMVVGETYPAPAAVPGKIEKADVLDAYVKHILTYVDVSRLKPYKIVVNTGNGAAGPIINAMEKFLPFELVKVYNEPDGNFPNGVPNPILQENREATAKVVRETGADFGVAWDGDFDRCFLFDEKGDFIEGYYMVGFLSEAFLKKNKGASIIYDPRLIWNTIEIAEQLGGKPVMCKSGHAFIKDKMREVNAIYGGEMSAHHYFRDFSYCDSGQIPWLLVAELMSASGGKTLSELMKARMDRFPTSGEVNSTVSDAKAVMDRIEAKYGPSGKVTKVDGLSVEFDKWRFNLRMSNTEPVIRLNVETRQDKALLKEKTDELLAEIRA
;
A
#
# COMPACT_ATOMS: atom_id res chain seq x y z
N MET A 1 8.74 -2.67 32.98
CA MET A 1 8.59 -1.59 31.97
C MET A 1 8.43 -2.26 30.62
N ALA A 2 7.35 -1.99 29.90
CA ALA A 2 7.22 -2.46 28.52
C ALA A 2 8.39 -1.91 27.71
N VAL A 3 9.00 -2.73 26.84
CA VAL A 3 10.13 -2.31 26.01
C VAL A 3 9.54 -1.47 24.88
N ILE A 4 9.52 -0.15 25.10
CA ILE A 4 8.88 0.86 24.24
C ILE A 4 9.50 0.93 22.82
N ASP A 5 10.67 0.35 22.61
CA ASP A 5 11.39 0.36 21.32
C ASP A 5 10.98 -0.74 20.34
N LYS A 6 10.30 -1.79 20.82
CA LYS A 6 9.93 -2.95 19.98
C LYS A 6 8.94 -2.62 18.84
N GLY A 7 8.12 -1.58 19.01
CA GLY A 7 7.13 -1.21 18.00
C GLY A 7 7.70 -0.46 16.78
N PHE A 8 8.93 0.05 16.81
CA PHE A 8 9.50 0.85 15.73
C PHE A 8 10.07 -0.03 14.61
N GLY A 9 9.42 0.00 13.46
CA GLY A 9 9.83 -0.69 12.23
C GLY A 9 10.69 0.17 11.31
N ALA A 10 10.78 -0.24 10.03
CA ALA A 10 11.52 0.48 9.01
C ALA A 10 10.85 1.78 8.55
N TYR A 11 9.53 1.88 8.62
CA TYR A 11 8.74 3.01 8.11
C TYR A 11 7.44 3.30 8.88
N ASP A 12 7.17 2.56 9.95
CA ASP A 12 6.01 2.76 10.83
C ASP A 12 6.30 2.28 12.25
N VAL A 13 5.37 2.58 13.16
CA VAL A 13 5.27 1.94 14.47
C VAL A 13 4.20 0.87 14.37
N ARG A 14 4.48 -0.37 14.81
CA ARG A 14 3.54 -1.48 14.77
C ARG A 14 3.83 -2.51 15.82
N GLY A 15 2.80 -2.97 16.54
CA GLY A 15 2.96 -3.98 17.57
C GLY A 15 1.64 -4.43 18.17
N ILE A 16 1.72 -5.39 19.08
CA ILE A 16 0.56 -5.91 19.82
C ILE A 16 0.12 -4.86 20.87
N TYR A 17 -1.16 -4.54 20.87
CA TYR A 17 -1.77 -3.70 21.87
C TYR A 17 -2.28 -4.55 23.07
N PRO A 18 -2.05 -4.16 24.33
CA PRO A 18 -1.30 -2.96 24.78
C PRO A 18 0.21 -3.20 25.06
N ASP A 19 0.74 -4.39 24.76
CA ASP A 19 2.06 -4.83 25.22
C ASP A 19 3.24 -4.11 24.54
N GLU A 20 3.11 -3.83 23.25
CA GLU A 20 4.15 -3.23 22.42
C GLU A 20 3.76 -1.83 21.90
N VAL A 21 2.47 -1.62 21.61
CA VAL A 21 1.90 -0.33 21.23
C VAL A 21 0.79 0.00 22.20
N ASN A 22 0.91 1.15 22.89
CA ASN A 22 -0.01 1.57 23.93
C ASN A 22 -0.10 3.10 24.02
N GLU A 23 -0.90 3.59 24.97
CA GLU A 23 -1.14 5.01 25.20
C GLU A 23 0.13 5.75 25.62
N GLU A 24 1.00 5.13 26.40
CA GLU A 24 2.27 5.73 26.83
C GLU A 24 3.20 5.97 25.64
N LEU A 25 3.35 4.96 24.77
CA LEU A 25 4.12 5.10 23.53
C LEU A 25 3.54 6.21 22.65
N ALA A 26 2.22 6.23 22.47
CA ALA A 26 1.54 7.23 21.65
C ALA A 26 1.72 8.65 22.20
N TYR A 27 1.59 8.83 23.51
CA TYR A 27 1.86 10.11 24.17
C TYR A 27 3.29 10.59 23.93
N ARG A 28 4.28 9.73 24.12
CA ARG A 28 5.70 10.07 23.90
C ARG A 28 6.00 10.40 22.43
N VAL A 29 5.40 9.66 21.49
CA VAL A 29 5.46 9.99 20.06
C VAL A 29 4.88 11.39 19.82
N GLY A 30 3.73 11.71 20.41
CA GLY A 30 3.11 13.02 20.31
C GLY A 30 4.00 14.15 20.85
N ARG A 31 4.75 13.92 21.93
CA ARG A 31 5.74 14.87 22.46
C ARG A 31 6.95 15.05 21.54
N SER A 32 7.36 13.97 20.88
CA SER A 32 8.59 13.93 20.06
C SER A 32 8.39 14.52 18.66
N PHE A 33 7.28 14.21 18.01
CA PHE A 33 7.03 14.54 16.61
C PHE A 33 7.14 16.05 16.29
N PRO A 34 6.46 16.96 17.00
CA PRO A 34 6.58 18.39 16.73
C PRO A 34 7.99 18.92 16.98
N THR A 35 8.67 18.38 17.96
CA THR A 35 10.04 18.79 18.32
C THR A 35 11.02 18.48 17.18
N LEU A 36 10.93 17.29 16.61
CA LEU A 36 11.84 16.84 15.55
C LEU A 36 11.56 17.51 14.19
N PHE A 37 10.28 17.70 13.87
CA PHE A 37 9.89 18.18 12.53
C PHE A 37 9.46 19.66 12.50
N GLY A 38 9.45 20.35 13.62
CA GLY A 38 9.01 21.75 13.71
C GLY A 38 7.53 21.94 13.39
N ALA A 39 6.73 20.87 13.47
CA ALA A 39 5.34 20.89 13.10
C ALA A 39 4.50 21.73 14.09
N LYS A 40 3.79 22.73 13.58
CA LYS A 40 2.91 23.60 14.40
C LYS A 40 1.47 23.10 14.42
N LYS A 41 1.06 22.33 13.41
CA LYS A 41 -0.28 21.78 13.27
C LYS A 41 -0.20 20.48 12.48
N VAL A 42 -0.86 19.40 12.95
CA VAL A 42 -0.81 18.07 12.34
C VAL A 42 -2.19 17.45 12.23
N ALA A 43 -2.43 16.66 11.17
CA ALA A 43 -3.61 15.80 11.05
C ALA A 43 -3.43 14.54 11.90
N VAL A 44 -4.49 14.12 12.60
CA VAL A 44 -4.55 12.83 13.29
C VAL A 44 -5.86 12.14 12.93
N GLY A 45 -5.78 10.84 12.66
CA GLY A 45 -6.93 9.99 12.42
C GLY A 45 -6.61 8.55 12.78
N HIS A 46 -7.63 7.70 12.82
CA HIS A 46 -7.48 6.29 13.16
C HIS A 46 -8.36 5.40 12.28
N ASP A 47 -7.93 4.16 12.07
CA ASP A 47 -8.74 3.15 11.42
C ASP A 47 -9.85 2.61 12.37
N ILE A 48 -10.46 1.49 11.99
CA ILE A 48 -11.61 0.92 12.69
C ILE A 48 -11.24 0.11 13.94
N ARG A 49 -9.94 -0.06 14.26
CA ARG A 49 -9.48 -0.89 15.38
C ARG A 49 -9.95 -0.33 16.72
N LEU A 50 -10.42 -1.23 17.61
CA LEU A 50 -11.02 -0.85 18.89
C LEU A 50 -10.08 -0.06 19.81
N SER A 51 -8.77 -0.28 19.72
CA SER A 51 -7.75 0.48 20.46
C SER A 51 -7.43 1.85 19.85
N GLY A 52 -7.90 2.14 18.62
CA GLY A 52 -7.63 3.38 17.92
C GLY A 52 -7.96 4.65 18.72
N PRO A 53 -9.16 4.80 19.28
CA PRO A 53 -9.53 6.00 20.05
C PRO A 53 -8.63 6.26 21.26
N ALA A 54 -8.25 5.23 22.04
CA ALA A 54 -7.39 5.40 23.20
C ALA A 54 -5.97 5.87 22.82
N ILE A 55 -5.41 5.28 21.76
CA ILE A 55 -4.10 5.68 21.22
C ILE A 55 -4.17 7.11 20.65
N ARG A 56 -5.26 7.47 19.93
CA ARG A 56 -5.48 8.83 19.42
C ARG A 56 -5.50 9.86 20.54
N ASP A 57 -6.22 9.59 21.61
CA ASP A 57 -6.38 10.52 22.74
C ASP A 57 -5.04 10.76 23.44
N ALA A 58 -4.23 9.72 23.63
CA ALA A 58 -2.89 9.83 24.20
C ALA A 58 -1.91 10.58 23.25
N LEU A 59 -1.94 10.25 21.95
CA LEU A 59 -1.14 10.93 20.93
C LEU A 59 -1.46 12.42 20.86
N THR A 60 -2.74 12.78 20.79
CA THR A 60 -3.19 14.18 20.72
C THR A 60 -2.85 14.96 21.96
N LYS A 61 -2.93 14.34 23.14
CA LYS A 61 -2.43 14.93 24.39
C LYS A 61 -0.94 15.26 24.29
N GLY A 62 -0.12 14.31 23.84
CA GLY A 62 1.31 14.54 23.65
C GLY A 62 1.63 15.68 22.67
N LEU A 63 0.93 15.72 21.53
CA LEU A 63 1.06 16.77 20.52
C LEU A 63 0.70 18.15 21.08
N THR A 64 -0.43 18.26 21.75
CA THR A 64 -0.89 19.54 22.32
C THR A 64 0.00 20.01 23.45
N GLU A 65 0.46 19.16 24.34
CA GLU A 65 1.45 19.51 25.37
C GLU A 65 2.82 19.93 24.79
N ALA A 66 3.16 19.49 23.57
CA ALA A 66 4.31 19.99 22.84
C ALA A 66 4.05 21.33 22.14
N GLY A 67 2.86 21.94 22.30
CA GLY A 67 2.48 23.21 21.67
C GLY A 67 2.08 23.08 20.20
N CYS A 68 1.73 21.87 19.74
CA CYS A 68 1.27 21.59 18.38
C CYS A 68 -0.25 21.50 18.32
N ASP A 69 -0.87 22.22 17.38
CA ASP A 69 -2.29 22.08 17.12
C ASP A 69 -2.59 20.75 16.41
N VAL A 70 -3.77 20.19 16.67
CA VAL A 70 -4.22 18.92 16.08
C VAL A 70 -5.49 19.14 15.28
N VAL A 71 -5.51 18.66 14.04
CA VAL A 71 -6.71 18.50 13.23
C VAL A 71 -7.12 17.01 13.32
N ASP A 72 -8.11 16.73 14.15
CA ASP A 72 -8.68 15.39 14.29
C ASP A 72 -9.69 15.16 13.16
N ILE A 73 -9.33 14.28 12.21
CA ILE A 73 -10.22 13.89 11.11
C ILE A 73 -11.04 12.63 11.41
N GLY A 74 -10.95 12.10 12.63
CA GLY A 74 -11.73 10.98 13.13
C GLY A 74 -11.34 9.64 12.53
N GLN A 75 -12.35 8.78 12.35
CA GLN A 75 -12.17 7.46 11.74
C GLN A 75 -11.99 7.60 10.22
N CYS A 76 -10.89 7.08 9.70
CA CYS A 76 -10.50 7.25 8.30
C CYS A 76 -9.56 6.13 7.84
N GLY A 77 -9.10 6.18 6.58
CA GLY A 77 -8.00 5.36 6.12
C GLY A 77 -6.70 6.14 5.96
N THR A 78 -5.63 5.41 5.74
CA THR A 78 -4.27 5.97 5.67
C THR A 78 -4.15 7.08 4.63
N GLU A 79 -4.70 6.91 3.44
CA GLU A 79 -4.61 7.90 2.37
C GLU A 79 -5.36 9.21 2.67
N MET A 80 -6.37 9.19 3.55
CA MET A 80 -7.04 10.41 3.98
C MET A 80 -6.16 11.31 4.85
N ILE A 81 -5.24 10.73 5.64
CA ILE A 81 -4.21 11.49 6.37
C ILE A 81 -3.25 12.18 5.40
N TYR A 82 -2.85 11.50 4.32
CA TYR A 82 -2.02 12.11 3.29
C TYR A 82 -2.73 13.28 2.63
N PHE A 83 -4.00 13.05 2.24
CA PHE A 83 -4.84 14.08 1.65
C PHE A 83 -5.03 15.27 2.59
N ALA A 84 -5.43 15.04 3.84
CA ALA A 84 -5.65 16.10 4.82
C ALA A 84 -4.38 16.90 5.08
N THR A 85 -3.22 16.23 5.20
CA THR A 85 -1.93 16.89 5.43
C THR A 85 -1.59 17.87 4.27
N ALA A 86 -1.74 17.42 3.03
CA ALA A 86 -1.45 18.24 1.85
C ALA A 86 -2.52 19.30 1.61
N HIS A 87 -3.81 18.92 1.66
CA HIS A 87 -4.95 19.78 1.36
C HIS A 87 -5.08 20.96 2.32
N LEU A 88 -4.84 20.72 3.61
CA LEU A 88 -4.94 21.74 4.66
C LEU A 88 -3.60 22.45 4.93
N GLY A 89 -2.52 22.11 4.20
CA GLY A 89 -1.20 22.72 4.36
C GLY A 89 -0.59 22.49 5.75
N LEU A 90 -0.75 21.29 6.31
CA LEU A 90 -0.31 20.96 7.66
C LEU A 90 1.18 20.61 7.72
N GLY A 91 1.78 20.75 8.90
CA GLY A 91 3.18 20.39 9.16
C GLY A 91 3.45 18.88 9.20
N GLY A 92 2.38 18.06 9.19
CA GLY A 92 2.47 16.61 9.15
C GLY A 92 1.13 15.93 9.39
N GLY A 93 1.15 14.60 9.38
CA GLY A 93 -0.02 13.77 9.65
C GLY A 93 0.39 12.44 10.30
N ILE A 94 -0.46 11.95 11.18
CA ILE A 94 -0.24 10.68 11.88
C ILE A 94 -1.52 9.85 11.76
N MET A 95 -1.39 8.67 11.14
CA MET A 95 -2.45 7.68 11.03
C MET A 95 -2.26 6.58 12.05
N ILE A 96 -3.28 6.33 12.86
CA ILE A 96 -3.29 5.23 13.82
C ILE A 96 -3.92 4.02 13.17
N THR A 97 -3.10 3.02 12.86
CA THR A 97 -3.48 1.81 12.13
C THR A 97 -2.43 0.71 12.26
N ALA A 98 -2.85 -0.52 12.05
CA ALA A 98 -1.96 -1.64 11.77
C ALA A 98 -2.32 -2.32 10.43
N SER A 99 -2.97 -1.59 9.50
CA SER A 99 -3.31 -2.05 8.15
C SER A 99 -4.00 -3.43 8.19
N HIS A 100 -3.36 -4.44 7.61
CA HIS A 100 -3.83 -5.82 7.51
C HIS A 100 -3.34 -6.76 8.62
N ASN A 101 -2.69 -6.25 9.66
CA ASN A 101 -2.26 -7.08 10.80
C ASN A 101 -3.46 -7.57 11.61
N PRO A 102 -3.34 -8.71 12.33
CA PRO A 102 -4.38 -9.24 13.21
C PRO A 102 -4.98 -8.18 14.15
N LYS A 103 -6.22 -8.40 14.62
CA LYS A 103 -7.01 -7.40 15.36
C LYS A 103 -6.37 -6.88 16.65
N GLN A 104 -5.50 -7.67 17.27
CA GLN A 104 -4.77 -7.29 18.48
C GLN A 104 -3.59 -6.33 18.21
N TYR A 105 -3.24 -6.08 16.96
CA TYR A 105 -2.19 -5.12 16.59
C TYR A 105 -2.77 -3.72 16.46
N ASN A 106 -1.92 -2.72 16.73
CA ASN A 106 -2.12 -1.34 16.31
C ASN A 106 -0.77 -0.69 16.00
N GLY A 107 -0.75 0.57 15.60
CA GLY A 107 0.46 1.27 15.24
C GLY A 107 0.23 2.69 14.78
N MET A 108 1.27 3.29 14.20
CA MET A 108 1.21 4.66 13.68
C MET A 108 2.04 4.77 12.41
N LYS A 109 1.44 5.34 11.35
CA LYS A 109 2.14 5.78 10.11
C LYS A 109 2.27 7.29 10.14
N PHE A 110 3.37 7.81 9.60
CA PHE A 110 3.74 9.21 9.71
C PHE A 110 4.03 9.85 8.37
N VAL A 111 3.60 11.10 8.21
CA VAL A 111 4.07 11.99 7.14
C VAL A 111 4.43 13.37 7.70
N ARG A 112 5.39 14.02 7.06
CA ARG A 112 5.73 15.43 7.26
C ARG A 112 4.85 16.33 6.38
N ALA A 113 5.13 17.62 6.40
CA ALA A 113 4.54 18.58 5.47
C ALA A 113 4.56 18.04 4.02
N GLU A 114 3.58 18.40 3.20
CA GLU A 114 3.39 17.94 1.83
C GLU A 114 3.20 16.41 1.74
N ALA A 115 2.73 15.76 2.81
CA ALA A 115 2.58 14.31 2.93
C ALA A 115 3.89 13.53 2.61
N ARG A 116 5.06 14.09 2.91
CA ARG A 116 6.35 13.41 2.74
C ARG A 116 6.48 12.29 3.76
N PRO A 117 6.86 11.09 3.35
CA PRO A 117 6.94 9.95 4.27
C PRO A 117 8.05 10.13 5.32
N ILE A 118 7.87 9.45 6.45
CA ILE A 118 8.90 9.29 7.48
C ILE A 118 9.26 7.80 7.52
N SER A 119 10.55 7.51 7.36
CA SER A 119 11.14 6.18 7.49
C SER A 119 12.25 6.18 8.53
N SER A 120 12.84 5.01 8.77
CA SER A 120 14.01 4.87 9.64
C SER A 120 15.15 5.84 9.27
N ASP A 121 15.28 6.15 7.98
CA ASP A 121 16.37 6.99 7.46
C ASP A 121 16.00 8.48 7.38
N THR A 122 14.73 8.82 7.64
CA THR A 122 14.20 10.20 7.50
C THR A 122 13.53 10.73 8.77
N GLY A 123 13.80 10.10 9.92
CA GLY A 123 13.39 10.60 11.24
C GLY A 123 12.68 9.60 12.15
N LEU A 124 12.30 8.41 11.71
CA LEU A 124 11.61 7.45 12.59
C LEU A 124 12.53 6.92 13.70
N LYS A 125 13.83 6.73 13.41
CA LYS A 125 14.84 6.39 14.42
C LYS A 125 15.04 7.52 15.43
N ASP A 126 14.95 8.77 14.98
CA ASP A 126 15.07 9.93 15.86
C ASP A 126 13.85 10.05 16.79
N ILE A 127 12.62 9.76 16.27
CA ILE A 127 11.42 9.62 17.10
C ILE A 127 11.65 8.52 18.14
N ALA A 128 12.10 7.33 17.73
CA ALA A 128 12.34 6.21 18.63
C ALA A 128 13.36 6.56 19.73
N ALA A 129 14.49 7.17 19.37
CA ALA A 129 15.50 7.59 20.33
C ALA A 129 14.94 8.60 21.34
N MET A 130 14.17 9.58 20.89
CA MET A 130 13.56 10.59 21.76
C MET A 130 12.48 9.99 22.68
N VAL A 131 11.69 9.05 22.18
CA VAL A 131 10.67 8.31 22.92
C VAL A 131 11.28 7.45 24.02
N VAL A 132 12.33 6.69 23.70
CA VAL A 132 13.03 5.80 24.64
C VAL A 132 13.79 6.60 25.69
N GLY A 133 14.47 7.65 25.27
CA GLY A 133 15.29 8.50 26.16
C GLY A 133 14.49 9.57 26.92
N GLU A 134 13.19 9.74 26.63
CA GLU A 134 12.34 10.82 27.16
C GLU A 134 12.99 12.22 27.03
N THR A 135 13.69 12.43 25.90
CA THR A 135 14.52 13.63 25.69
C THR A 135 13.75 14.79 25.02
N TYR A 136 12.43 14.72 24.95
CA TYR A 136 11.59 15.81 24.46
C TYR A 136 11.52 16.97 25.48
N PRO A 137 11.30 18.22 25.03
CA PRO A 137 11.22 19.40 25.91
C PRO A 137 10.10 19.30 26.96
N ALA A 138 10.17 20.09 28.02
CA ALA A 138 9.04 20.27 28.93
C ALA A 138 7.77 20.70 28.18
N PRO A 139 6.56 20.48 28.75
CA PRO A 139 5.34 20.95 28.15
C PRO A 139 5.36 22.44 27.82
N ALA A 140 4.80 22.79 26.67
CA ALA A 140 4.72 24.18 26.23
C ALA A 140 3.87 25.02 27.21
N ALA A 141 4.29 26.26 27.44
CA ALA A 141 3.56 27.19 28.31
C ALA A 141 2.11 27.43 27.81
N VAL A 142 1.91 27.35 26.50
CA VAL A 142 0.59 27.39 25.86
C VAL A 142 0.41 26.11 25.09
N PRO A 143 -0.46 25.19 25.54
CA PRO A 143 -0.76 23.99 24.81
C PRO A 143 -1.40 24.29 23.45
N GLY A 144 -1.17 23.39 22.49
CA GLY A 144 -1.90 23.39 21.22
C GLY A 144 -3.39 23.10 21.40
N LYS A 145 -4.14 23.36 20.34
CA LYS A 145 -5.60 23.15 20.31
C LYS A 145 -5.94 21.90 19.49
N ILE A 146 -7.07 21.27 19.82
CA ILE A 146 -7.65 20.20 19.03
C ILE A 146 -8.87 20.77 18.32
N GLU A 147 -8.91 20.66 16.99
CA GLU A 147 -10.08 20.96 16.18
C GLU A 147 -10.50 19.69 15.40
N LYS A 148 -11.79 19.49 15.21
CA LYS A 148 -12.31 18.43 14.34
C LYS A 148 -12.50 18.98 12.95
N ALA A 149 -12.12 18.20 11.93
CA ALA A 149 -12.36 18.54 10.55
C ALA A 149 -12.95 17.32 9.80
N ASP A 150 -13.99 17.58 9.04
CA ASP A 150 -14.51 16.61 8.06
C ASP A 150 -13.88 16.89 6.71
N VAL A 151 -13.05 15.98 6.23
CA VAL A 151 -12.37 16.08 4.93
C VAL A 151 -12.98 15.17 3.87
N LEU A 152 -14.03 14.41 4.20
CA LEU A 152 -14.58 13.35 3.33
C LEU A 152 -15.04 13.90 1.97
N ASP A 153 -15.84 14.95 1.96
CA ASP A 153 -16.35 15.52 0.70
C ASP A 153 -15.23 16.09 -0.19
N ALA A 154 -14.25 16.75 0.41
CA ALA A 154 -13.09 17.30 -0.32
C ALA A 154 -12.22 16.16 -0.87
N TYR A 155 -11.99 15.12 -0.08
CA TYR A 155 -11.25 13.94 -0.47
C TYR A 155 -11.96 13.20 -1.63
N VAL A 156 -13.25 12.91 -1.51
CA VAL A 156 -14.03 12.26 -2.58
C VAL A 156 -13.98 13.07 -3.88
N LYS A 157 -14.16 14.39 -3.80
CA LYS A 157 -14.03 15.26 -4.98
C LYS A 157 -12.65 15.16 -5.62
N HIS A 158 -11.60 15.12 -4.81
CA HIS A 158 -10.23 14.97 -5.33
C HIS A 158 -10.02 13.62 -6.01
N ILE A 159 -10.45 12.52 -5.40
CA ILE A 159 -10.37 11.16 -6.00
C ILE A 159 -11.08 11.12 -7.36
N LEU A 160 -12.27 11.70 -7.47
CA LEU A 160 -13.03 11.73 -8.72
C LEU A 160 -12.37 12.56 -9.84
N THR A 161 -11.40 13.44 -9.54
CA THR A 161 -10.65 14.15 -10.58
C THR A 161 -9.73 13.27 -11.43
N TYR A 162 -9.46 12.04 -10.99
CA TYR A 162 -8.61 11.11 -11.73
C TYR A 162 -9.28 10.50 -12.95
N VAL A 163 -10.61 10.54 -13.04
CA VAL A 163 -11.40 9.97 -14.13
C VAL A 163 -12.41 10.98 -14.67
N ASP A 164 -12.76 10.84 -15.93
CA ASP A 164 -13.90 11.55 -16.50
C ASP A 164 -15.19 10.74 -16.25
N VAL A 165 -15.89 11.07 -15.18
CA VAL A 165 -17.11 10.36 -14.75
C VAL A 165 -18.16 10.31 -15.88
N SER A 166 -18.24 11.32 -16.75
CA SER A 166 -19.22 11.36 -17.85
C SER A 166 -18.95 10.31 -18.94
N ARG A 167 -17.75 9.72 -18.96
CA ARG A 167 -17.31 8.69 -19.92
C ARG A 167 -17.34 7.27 -19.35
N LEU A 168 -17.62 7.13 -18.06
CA LEU A 168 -17.71 5.82 -17.41
C LEU A 168 -18.99 5.10 -17.84
N LYS A 169 -18.89 3.82 -18.19
CA LYS A 169 -20.05 2.95 -18.44
C LYS A 169 -20.67 2.49 -17.11
N PRO A 170 -21.97 2.14 -17.11
CA PRO A 170 -22.65 1.68 -15.90
C PRO A 170 -22.30 0.20 -15.59
N TYR A 171 -21.11 -0.02 -15.04
CA TYR A 171 -20.68 -1.35 -14.61
C TYR A 171 -21.34 -1.79 -13.31
N LYS A 172 -21.54 -3.10 -13.18
CA LYS A 172 -21.83 -3.76 -11.91
C LYS A 172 -20.53 -4.17 -11.28
N ILE A 173 -20.22 -3.65 -10.09
CA ILE A 173 -18.93 -3.85 -9.43
C ILE A 173 -19.13 -4.39 -8.02
N VAL A 174 -18.50 -5.51 -7.70
CA VAL A 174 -18.42 -5.98 -6.31
C VAL A 174 -17.38 -5.16 -5.58
N VAL A 175 -17.74 -4.58 -4.45
CA VAL A 175 -16.85 -3.79 -3.57
C VAL A 175 -16.78 -4.43 -2.19
N ASN A 176 -15.65 -5.04 -1.86
CA ASN A 176 -15.43 -5.71 -0.57
C ASN A 176 -14.50 -4.87 0.31
N THR A 177 -15.07 -4.21 1.31
CA THR A 177 -14.31 -3.38 2.25
C THR A 177 -13.80 -4.15 3.46
N GLY A 178 -14.13 -5.43 3.58
CA GLY A 178 -13.63 -6.33 4.64
C GLY A 178 -13.94 -5.88 6.07
N ASN A 179 -15.04 -5.15 6.28
CA ASN A 179 -15.35 -4.45 7.54
C ASN A 179 -14.27 -3.43 7.94
N GLY A 180 -13.41 -3.00 6.99
CA GLY A 180 -12.37 -1.99 7.17
C GLY A 180 -12.88 -0.55 7.04
N ALA A 181 -11.95 0.38 6.90
CA ALA A 181 -12.26 1.81 6.85
C ALA A 181 -12.81 2.31 5.50
N ALA A 182 -12.83 1.49 4.43
CA ALA A 182 -13.25 1.91 3.09
C ALA A 182 -14.78 2.10 2.93
N GLY A 183 -15.61 1.44 3.75
CA GLY A 183 -17.06 1.44 3.60
C GLY A 183 -17.71 2.83 3.51
N PRO A 184 -17.46 3.74 4.45
CA PRO A 184 -17.98 5.11 4.38
C PRO A 184 -17.54 5.86 3.13
N ILE A 185 -16.34 5.60 2.61
CA ILE A 185 -15.81 6.23 1.41
C ILE A 185 -16.59 5.75 0.18
N ILE A 186 -16.80 4.44 0.06
CA ILE A 186 -17.61 3.85 -1.02
C ILE A 186 -19.02 4.42 -1.00
N ASN A 187 -19.66 4.52 0.17
CA ASN A 187 -20.99 5.10 0.31
C ASN A 187 -21.03 6.59 -0.12
N ALA A 188 -19.96 7.34 0.17
CA ALA A 188 -19.88 8.75 -0.23
C ALA A 188 -19.60 8.94 -1.73
N MET A 189 -18.87 8.03 -2.36
CA MET A 189 -18.52 8.07 -3.79
C MET A 189 -19.66 7.58 -4.69
N GLU A 190 -20.43 6.58 -4.25
CA GLU A 190 -21.46 5.90 -5.04
C GLU A 190 -22.42 6.86 -5.75
N LYS A 191 -22.86 7.92 -5.05
CA LYS A 191 -23.82 8.92 -5.58
C LYS A 191 -23.30 9.73 -6.79
N PHE A 192 -21.99 9.68 -7.06
CA PHE A 192 -21.36 10.39 -8.17
C PHE A 192 -21.00 9.47 -9.35
N LEU A 193 -21.13 8.16 -9.18
CA LEU A 193 -20.67 7.15 -10.14
C LEU A 193 -21.86 6.47 -10.82
N PRO A 194 -21.77 6.11 -12.10
CA PRO A 194 -22.84 5.44 -12.81
C PRO A 194 -22.90 3.92 -12.51
N PHE A 195 -22.27 3.45 -11.44
CA PHE A 195 -22.08 2.03 -11.14
C PHE A 195 -23.21 1.45 -10.30
N GLU A 196 -23.51 0.17 -10.51
CA GLU A 196 -24.23 -0.68 -9.57
C GLU A 196 -23.22 -1.33 -8.63
N LEU A 197 -23.15 -0.87 -7.37
CA LEU A 197 -22.20 -1.40 -6.40
C LEU A 197 -22.81 -2.53 -5.56
N VAL A 198 -22.25 -3.73 -5.67
CA VAL A 198 -22.59 -4.87 -4.81
C VAL A 198 -21.64 -4.87 -3.62
N LYS A 199 -22.14 -4.41 -2.47
CA LYS A 199 -21.32 -4.19 -1.25
C LYS A 199 -21.17 -5.46 -0.44
N VAL A 200 -19.92 -5.81 -0.10
CA VAL A 200 -19.56 -6.97 0.72
C VAL A 200 -18.80 -6.45 1.96
N TYR A 201 -19.26 -6.86 3.14
CA TYR A 201 -18.66 -6.48 4.43
C TYR A 201 -18.43 -4.97 4.56
N ASN A 202 -19.43 -4.17 4.13
CA ASN A 202 -19.26 -2.72 3.94
C ASN A 202 -19.27 -1.90 5.23
N GLU A 203 -19.89 -2.43 6.31
CA GLU A 203 -19.95 -1.72 7.59
C GLU A 203 -18.63 -1.89 8.33
N PRO A 204 -17.98 -0.77 8.77
CA PRO A 204 -16.76 -0.82 9.57
C PRO A 204 -16.98 -1.54 10.91
N ASP A 205 -16.15 -2.54 11.21
CA ASP A 205 -16.21 -3.27 12.49
C ASP A 205 -14.82 -3.70 12.96
N GLY A 206 -14.31 -3.08 14.03
CA GLY A 206 -13.02 -3.36 14.63
C GLY A 206 -12.88 -4.76 15.26
N ASN A 207 -13.97 -5.53 15.35
CA ASN A 207 -13.90 -6.94 15.75
C ASN A 207 -13.50 -7.86 14.59
N PHE A 208 -13.57 -7.37 13.33
CA PHE A 208 -13.30 -8.12 12.12
C PHE A 208 -14.05 -9.46 12.05
N PRO A 209 -15.39 -9.46 12.06
CA PRO A 209 -16.19 -10.69 12.14
C PRO A 209 -15.97 -11.65 10.96
N ASN A 210 -15.49 -11.13 9.83
CA ASN A 210 -15.19 -11.90 8.62
C ASN A 210 -13.67 -12.09 8.40
N GLY A 211 -12.87 -11.94 9.44
CA GLY A 211 -11.40 -11.92 9.37
C GLY A 211 -10.85 -10.53 9.03
N VAL A 212 -9.56 -10.33 9.32
CA VAL A 212 -8.88 -9.07 8.97
C VAL A 212 -8.70 -9.01 7.44
N PRO A 213 -9.12 -7.91 6.79
CA PRO A 213 -9.04 -7.82 5.33
C PRO A 213 -7.58 -7.75 4.86
N ASN A 214 -7.17 -8.80 4.18
CA ASN A 214 -5.87 -8.93 3.53
C ASN A 214 -6.01 -9.75 2.23
N PRO A 215 -6.49 -9.17 1.14
CA PRO A 215 -6.76 -9.90 -0.11
C PRO A 215 -5.51 -10.44 -0.82
N ILE A 216 -4.31 -10.09 -0.37
CA ILE A 216 -3.07 -10.70 -0.89
C ILE A 216 -2.99 -12.18 -0.51
N LEU A 217 -3.58 -12.56 0.63
CA LEU A 217 -3.67 -13.96 1.07
C LEU A 217 -4.76 -14.68 0.26
N GLN A 218 -4.42 -15.85 -0.25
CA GLN A 218 -5.31 -16.61 -1.13
C GLN A 218 -6.63 -16.99 -0.45
N GLU A 219 -6.59 -17.34 0.82
CA GLU A 219 -7.75 -17.72 1.63
C GLU A 219 -8.77 -16.57 1.78
N ASN A 220 -8.36 -15.31 1.64
CA ASN A 220 -9.24 -14.15 1.77
C ASN A 220 -9.88 -13.71 0.44
N ARG A 221 -9.49 -14.32 -0.68
CA ARG A 221 -9.94 -13.91 -2.02
C ARG A 221 -11.36 -14.39 -2.35
N GLU A 222 -11.73 -15.58 -1.84
CA GLU A 222 -13.01 -16.22 -2.20
C GLU A 222 -14.23 -15.39 -1.77
N ALA A 223 -14.16 -14.63 -0.70
CA ALA A 223 -15.23 -13.75 -0.27
C ALA A 223 -15.65 -12.71 -1.33
N THR A 224 -14.70 -12.21 -2.11
CA THR A 224 -14.96 -11.30 -3.24
C THR A 224 -15.27 -12.08 -4.51
N ALA A 225 -14.45 -13.06 -4.85
CA ALA A 225 -14.52 -13.86 -6.07
C ALA A 225 -15.89 -14.55 -6.25
N LYS A 226 -16.40 -15.14 -5.17
CA LYS A 226 -17.71 -15.79 -5.15
C LYS A 226 -18.84 -14.83 -5.50
N VAL A 227 -18.85 -13.63 -4.88
CA VAL A 227 -19.92 -12.65 -5.13
C VAL A 227 -19.83 -12.10 -6.54
N VAL A 228 -18.63 -11.90 -7.11
CA VAL A 228 -18.47 -11.54 -8.52
C VAL A 228 -19.16 -12.57 -9.43
N ARG A 229 -18.90 -13.86 -9.24
CA ARG A 229 -19.50 -14.95 -10.03
C ARG A 229 -21.02 -15.05 -9.84
N GLU A 230 -21.49 -14.96 -8.60
CA GLU A 230 -22.92 -15.11 -8.27
C GLU A 230 -23.78 -13.96 -8.79
N THR A 231 -23.22 -12.74 -8.86
CA THR A 231 -23.95 -11.54 -9.29
C THR A 231 -23.76 -11.20 -10.75
N GLY A 232 -22.82 -11.86 -11.43
CA GLY A 232 -22.42 -11.54 -12.79
C GLY A 232 -21.85 -10.13 -12.89
N ALA A 233 -21.07 -9.71 -11.88
CA ALA A 233 -20.45 -8.39 -11.88
C ALA A 233 -19.35 -8.30 -12.96
N ASP A 234 -19.14 -7.09 -13.50
CA ASP A 234 -18.11 -6.83 -14.51
C ASP A 234 -16.70 -6.97 -13.95
N PHE A 235 -16.51 -6.67 -12.66
CA PHE A 235 -15.28 -6.94 -11.90
C PHE A 235 -15.52 -6.79 -10.41
N GLY A 236 -14.52 -7.19 -9.61
CA GLY A 236 -14.51 -7.04 -8.16
C GLY A 236 -13.33 -6.23 -7.66
N VAL A 237 -13.54 -5.53 -6.57
CA VAL A 237 -12.51 -4.76 -5.85
C VAL A 237 -12.54 -5.15 -4.38
N ALA A 238 -11.35 -5.29 -3.79
CA ALA A 238 -11.21 -5.44 -2.36
C ALA A 238 -10.08 -4.56 -1.83
N TRP A 239 -10.17 -4.16 -0.56
CA TRP A 239 -9.17 -3.35 0.12
C TRP A 239 -8.67 -4.04 1.38
N ASP A 240 -7.54 -3.60 1.89
CA ASP A 240 -7.09 -3.93 3.24
C ASP A 240 -7.70 -2.99 4.30
N GLY A 241 -7.33 -3.18 5.57
CA GLY A 241 -8.04 -2.56 6.69
C GLY A 241 -8.06 -1.03 6.70
N ASP A 242 -6.99 -0.39 6.26
CA ASP A 242 -6.85 1.07 6.16
C ASP A 242 -6.87 1.58 4.71
N PHE A 243 -7.28 0.72 3.79
CA PHE A 243 -7.59 0.89 2.36
C PHE A 243 -6.53 1.64 1.52
N ASP A 244 -5.28 1.59 1.87
CA ASP A 244 -4.22 2.16 1.04
C ASP A 244 -3.78 1.21 -0.10
N ARG A 245 -4.34 -0.01 -0.17
CA ARG A 245 -4.13 -1.00 -1.23
C ARG A 245 -5.42 -1.39 -1.92
N CYS A 246 -5.36 -1.59 -3.24
CA CYS A 246 -6.49 -1.96 -4.09
C CYS A 246 -6.22 -3.30 -4.80
N PHE A 247 -7.07 -4.27 -4.57
CA PHE A 247 -7.00 -5.61 -5.14
C PHE A 247 -8.17 -5.84 -6.09
N LEU A 248 -7.89 -6.40 -7.26
CA LEU A 248 -8.85 -6.52 -8.34
C LEU A 248 -9.11 -7.98 -8.72
N PHE A 249 -10.36 -8.24 -9.10
CA PHE A 249 -10.86 -9.52 -9.58
C PHE A 249 -11.56 -9.28 -10.92
N ASP A 250 -11.32 -10.13 -11.90
CA ASP A 250 -12.03 -10.03 -13.18
C ASP A 250 -13.48 -10.52 -13.09
N GLU A 251 -14.20 -10.48 -14.19
CA GLU A 251 -15.61 -10.92 -14.29
C GLU A 251 -15.84 -12.41 -14.01
N LYS A 252 -14.78 -13.22 -13.95
CA LYS A 252 -14.83 -14.64 -13.58
C LYS A 252 -14.56 -14.86 -12.10
N GLY A 253 -14.19 -13.78 -11.38
CA GLY A 253 -13.72 -13.81 -10.01
C GLY A 253 -12.25 -14.23 -9.87
N ASP A 254 -11.49 -14.24 -10.97
CA ASP A 254 -10.06 -14.53 -10.90
C ASP A 254 -9.30 -13.32 -10.39
N PHE A 255 -8.43 -13.54 -9.40
CA PHE A 255 -7.60 -12.49 -8.81
C PHE A 255 -6.54 -12.01 -9.80
N ILE A 256 -6.41 -10.71 -9.94
CA ILE A 256 -5.40 -10.09 -10.80
C ILE A 256 -4.19 -9.70 -9.95
N GLU A 257 -3.06 -10.34 -10.20
CA GLU A 257 -1.81 -10.00 -9.50
C GLU A 257 -1.45 -8.52 -9.71
N GLY A 258 -1.05 -7.85 -8.62
CA GLY A 258 -0.69 -6.43 -8.63
C GLY A 258 0.36 -6.07 -9.69
N TYR A 259 1.23 -7.01 -10.02
CA TYR A 259 2.21 -6.90 -11.10
C TYR A 259 1.59 -6.49 -12.45
N TYR A 260 0.50 -7.14 -12.85
CA TYR A 260 -0.18 -6.79 -14.10
C TYR A 260 -0.91 -5.45 -13.99
N MET A 261 -1.44 -5.17 -12.81
CA MET A 261 -2.13 -3.89 -12.55
C MET A 261 -1.16 -2.70 -12.62
N VAL A 262 0.07 -2.85 -12.11
CA VAL A 262 1.11 -1.81 -12.24
C VAL A 262 1.36 -1.48 -13.70
N GLY A 263 1.51 -2.49 -14.56
CA GLY A 263 1.67 -2.29 -16.01
C GLY A 263 0.45 -1.63 -16.66
N PHE A 264 -0.76 -2.11 -16.34
CA PHE A 264 -2.00 -1.62 -16.91
C PHE A 264 -2.27 -0.15 -16.56
N LEU A 265 -2.06 0.23 -15.31
CA LEU A 265 -2.19 1.63 -14.90
C LEU A 265 -1.06 2.51 -15.45
N SER A 266 0.17 1.97 -15.57
CA SER A 266 1.26 2.68 -16.27
C SER A 266 0.88 3.05 -17.68
N GLU A 267 0.19 2.16 -18.41
CA GLU A 267 -0.32 2.44 -19.76
C GLU A 267 -1.30 3.63 -19.77
N ALA A 268 -2.23 3.68 -18.80
CA ALA A 268 -3.19 4.77 -18.67
C ALA A 268 -2.52 6.14 -18.52
N PHE A 269 -1.49 6.20 -17.68
CA PHE A 269 -0.76 7.45 -17.44
C PHE A 269 0.15 7.83 -18.60
N LEU A 270 0.87 6.88 -19.19
CA LEU A 270 1.81 7.16 -20.26
C LEU A 270 1.15 7.55 -21.58
N LYS A 271 -0.05 7.06 -21.87
CA LYS A 271 -0.85 7.52 -23.02
C LYS A 271 -1.16 9.03 -22.95
N LYS A 272 -1.38 9.54 -21.74
CA LYS A 272 -1.67 10.96 -21.48
C LYS A 272 -0.39 11.80 -21.27
N ASN A 273 0.75 11.17 -20.89
CA ASN A 273 1.98 11.84 -20.41
C ASN A 273 3.22 11.19 -21.02
N LYS A 274 3.48 11.43 -22.30
CA LYS A 274 4.66 10.88 -23.00
C LYS A 274 5.97 11.34 -22.32
N GLY A 275 6.91 10.42 -22.18
CA GLY A 275 8.22 10.69 -21.57
C GLY A 275 8.22 10.74 -20.04
N ALA A 276 7.07 10.54 -19.39
CA ALA A 276 6.98 10.51 -17.93
C ALA A 276 7.70 9.28 -17.34
N SER A 277 8.18 9.44 -16.10
CA SER A 277 8.76 8.35 -15.32
C SER A 277 7.66 7.53 -14.62
N ILE A 278 7.85 6.21 -14.59
CA ILE A 278 7.01 5.23 -13.89
C ILE A 278 7.90 4.47 -12.90
N ILE A 279 7.49 4.38 -11.63
CA ILE A 279 8.19 3.59 -10.62
C ILE A 279 7.60 2.19 -10.56
N TYR A 280 8.48 1.19 -10.42
CA TYR A 280 8.11 -0.20 -10.17
C TYR A 280 9.08 -0.86 -9.19
N ASP A 281 8.62 -1.92 -8.50
CA ASP A 281 9.46 -2.69 -7.58
C ASP A 281 10.20 -3.85 -8.30
N PRO A 282 11.31 -4.36 -7.73
CA PRO A 282 12.17 -5.33 -8.42
C PRO A 282 11.67 -6.76 -8.43
N ARG A 283 10.53 -7.07 -7.77
CA ARG A 283 10.02 -8.44 -7.67
C ARG A 283 9.69 -9.04 -9.02
N LEU A 284 8.86 -8.33 -9.81
CA LEU A 284 8.46 -8.69 -11.18
C LEU A 284 8.51 -7.42 -12.03
N ILE A 285 9.22 -7.45 -13.18
CA ILE A 285 9.63 -6.20 -13.84
C ILE A 285 9.28 -6.10 -15.32
N TRP A 286 9.31 -7.22 -16.06
CA TRP A 286 9.29 -7.17 -17.51
C TRP A 286 8.02 -6.60 -18.11
N ASN A 287 6.87 -6.89 -17.50
CA ASN A 287 5.58 -6.33 -17.94
C ASN A 287 5.58 -4.80 -17.92
N THR A 288 5.98 -4.23 -16.78
CA THR A 288 5.97 -2.77 -16.61
C THR A 288 7.03 -2.09 -17.45
N ILE A 289 8.23 -2.65 -17.54
CA ILE A 289 9.32 -2.12 -18.38
C ILE A 289 8.89 -2.07 -19.84
N GLU A 290 8.39 -3.19 -20.38
CA GLU A 290 8.00 -3.26 -21.79
C GLU A 290 6.89 -2.25 -22.11
N ILE A 291 5.87 -2.15 -21.28
CA ILE A 291 4.79 -1.16 -21.47
C ILE A 291 5.34 0.26 -21.44
N ALA A 292 6.19 0.57 -20.46
CA ALA A 292 6.75 1.92 -20.32
C ALA A 292 7.60 2.30 -21.54
N GLU A 293 8.49 1.40 -21.99
CA GLU A 293 9.36 1.64 -23.16
C GLU A 293 8.56 1.77 -24.45
N GLN A 294 7.58 0.89 -24.69
CA GLN A 294 6.71 0.95 -25.89
C GLN A 294 5.92 2.26 -25.99
N LEU A 295 5.55 2.85 -24.85
CA LEU A 295 4.83 4.12 -24.80
C LEU A 295 5.75 5.35 -24.65
N GLY A 296 7.06 5.14 -24.74
CA GLY A 296 8.07 6.21 -24.64
C GLY A 296 8.20 6.79 -23.24
N GLY A 297 7.80 6.05 -22.20
CA GLY A 297 8.01 6.40 -20.80
C GLY A 297 9.39 5.98 -20.29
N LYS A 298 9.68 6.32 -19.04
CA LYS A 298 10.95 6.01 -18.36
C LYS A 298 10.67 5.08 -17.18
N PRO A 299 10.88 3.76 -17.30
CA PRO A 299 10.74 2.85 -16.17
C PRO A 299 11.91 3.05 -15.20
N VAL A 300 11.59 3.24 -13.92
CA VAL A 300 12.57 3.47 -12.85
C VAL A 300 12.33 2.46 -11.73
N MET A 301 13.30 1.61 -11.45
CA MET A 301 13.24 0.62 -10.39
C MET A 301 13.48 1.26 -9.02
N CYS A 302 12.68 0.87 -8.03
CA CYS A 302 12.86 1.27 -6.64
C CYS A 302 12.67 0.06 -5.72
N LYS A 303 13.39 0.00 -4.60
CA LYS A 303 13.14 -1.04 -3.60
C LYS A 303 11.70 -0.94 -3.06
N SER A 304 11.14 -2.07 -2.66
CA SER A 304 9.78 -2.15 -2.13
C SER A 304 9.63 -1.39 -0.82
N GLY A 305 8.45 -0.83 -0.60
CA GLY A 305 8.07 -0.10 0.60
C GLY A 305 7.63 1.33 0.31
N HIS A 306 6.47 1.67 0.84
CA HIS A 306 5.75 2.90 0.50
C HIS A 306 6.58 4.18 0.70
N ALA A 307 7.41 4.25 1.75
CA ALA A 307 8.24 5.42 2.00
C ALA A 307 9.30 5.62 0.90
N PHE A 308 9.97 4.54 0.49
CA PHE A 308 11.03 4.60 -0.52
C PHE A 308 10.48 4.95 -1.91
N ILE A 309 9.32 4.40 -2.25
CA ILE A 309 8.67 4.71 -3.53
C ILE A 309 8.21 6.15 -3.59
N LYS A 310 7.60 6.68 -2.52
CA LYS A 310 7.19 8.09 -2.43
C LYS A 310 8.37 9.05 -2.58
N ASP A 311 9.51 8.75 -1.97
CA ASP A 311 10.72 9.55 -2.10
C ASP A 311 11.31 9.44 -3.51
N LYS A 312 11.40 8.23 -4.09
CA LYS A 312 11.88 8.04 -5.45
C LYS A 312 10.99 8.72 -6.49
N MET A 313 9.67 8.68 -6.31
CA MET A 313 8.74 9.40 -7.18
C MET A 313 9.00 10.91 -7.19
N ARG A 314 9.24 11.50 -6.02
CA ARG A 314 9.58 12.93 -5.91
C ARG A 314 10.92 13.25 -6.56
N GLU A 315 11.94 12.40 -6.33
CA GLU A 315 13.28 12.57 -6.89
C GLU A 315 13.25 12.63 -8.42
N VAL A 316 12.50 11.75 -9.08
CA VAL A 316 12.46 11.66 -10.55
C VAL A 316 11.20 12.28 -11.15
N ASN A 317 10.37 12.94 -10.36
CA ASN A 317 9.07 13.49 -10.74
C ASN A 317 8.20 12.46 -11.48
N ALA A 318 8.14 11.22 -10.96
CA ALA A 318 7.35 10.16 -11.57
C ALA A 318 5.86 10.47 -11.48
N ILE A 319 5.12 10.19 -12.56
CA ILE A 319 3.67 10.46 -12.60
C ILE A 319 2.87 9.39 -11.85
N TYR A 320 3.38 8.16 -11.87
CA TYR A 320 2.77 7.00 -11.27
C TYR A 320 3.86 6.04 -10.77
N GLY A 321 3.55 5.31 -9.72
CA GLY A 321 4.34 4.19 -9.24
C GLY A 321 3.45 3.07 -8.75
N GLY A 322 3.95 1.84 -8.76
CA GLY A 322 3.17 0.71 -8.26
C GLY A 322 4.05 -0.41 -7.72
N GLU A 323 3.47 -1.16 -6.80
CA GLU A 323 4.04 -2.38 -6.23
C GLU A 323 3.16 -3.59 -6.52
N MET A 324 3.75 -4.76 -6.67
CA MET A 324 2.95 -5.98 -6.78
C MET A 324 2.13 -6.29 -5.51
N SER A 325 2.42 -5.65 -4.39
CA SER A 325 1.64 -5.71 -3.16
C SER A 325 0.36 -4.86 -3.19
N ALA A 326 -0.01 -4.34 -4.37
CA ALA A 326 -1.21 -3.55 -4.64
C ALA A 326 -1.22 -2.13 -4.04
N HIS A 327 -0.06 -1.57 -3.66
CA HIS A 327 0.07 -0.13 -3.47
C HIS A 327 0.26 0.55 -4.83
N HIS A 328 -0.49 1.62 -5.06
CA HIS A 328 -0.43 2.44 -6.27
C HIS A 328 -0.28 3.91 -5.89
N TYR A 329 0.75 4.56 -6.39
CA TYR A 329 1.20 5.90 -6.00
C TYR A 329 0.99 6.88 -7.13
N PHE A 330 0.54 8.09 -6.81
CA PHE A 330 0.14 9.07 -7.80
C PHE A 330 0.80 10.42 -7.50
N ARG A 331 1.47 11.01 -8.50
CA ARG A 331 2.11 12.32 -8.35
C ARG A 331 1.12 13.38 -7.86
N ASP A 332 -0.05 13.42 -8.48
CA ASP A 332 -1.05 14.45 -8.20
C ASP A 332 -1.87 14.16 -6.92
N PHE A 333 -1.58 13.02 -6.25
CA PHE A 333 -1.96 12.69 -4.88
C PHE A 333 -0.78 12.86 -3.92
N SER A 334 -0.02 13.93 -4.10
CA SER A 334 1.19 14.22 -3.30
C SER A 334 2.22 13.08 -3.30
N TYR A 335 2.33 12.36 -4.42
CA TYR A 335 3.18 11.16 -4.56
C TYR A 335 2.85 10.03 -3.58
N CYS A 336 1.66 10.04 -2.99
CA CYS A 336 1.22 9.04 -2.04
C CYS A 336 0.42 7.93 -2.71
N ASP A 337 0.32 6.83 -1.99
CA ASP A 337 -0.51 5.68 -2.34
C ASP A 337 -1.99 5.98 -2.09
N SER A 338 -2.83 5.40 -2.94
CA SER A 338 -4.28 5.39 -2.80
C SER A 338 -4.84 4.06 -3.26
N GLY A 339 -5.73 3.47 -2.48
CA GLY A 339 -6.54 2.31 -2.89
C GLY A 339 -7.83 2.73 -3.58
N GLN A 340 -8.23 4.00 -3.53
CA GLN A 340 -9.47 4.46 -4.16
C GLN A 340 -9.31 4.90 -5.61
N ILE A 341 -8.12 5.31 -6.05
CA ILE A 341 -7.88 5.74 -7.44
C ILE A 341 -7.82 4.56 -8.43
N PRO A 342 -7.16 3.42 -8.13
CA PRO A 342 -6.91 2.37 -9.12
C PRO A 342 -8.15 1.78 -9.77
N TRP A 343 -9.19 1.44 -8.99
CA TRP A 343 -10.39 0.80 -9.51
C TRP A 343 -11.22 1.74 -10.40
N LEU A 344 -11.20 3.05 -10.15
CA LEU A 344 -11.82 4.04 -11.01
C LEU A 344 -11.09 4.13 -12.35
N LEU A 345 -9.76 4.13 -12.35
CA LEU A 345 -8.95 4.11 -13.57
C LEU A 345 -9.18 2.82 -14.38
N VAL A 346 -9.35 1.67 -13.71
CA VAL A 346 -9.72 0.41 -14.37
C VAL A 346 -11.08 0.55 -15.06
N ALA A 347 -12.08 1.09 -14.37
CA ALA A 347 -13.41 1.32 -14.96
C ALA A 347 -13.34 2.29 -16.18
N GLU A 348 -12.49 3.35 -16.11
CA GLU A 348 -12.27 4.26 -17.25
C GLU A 348 -11.61 3.53 -18.43
N LEU A 349 -10.57 2.72 -18.18
CA LEU A 349 -9.90 1.95 -19.23
C LEU A 349 -10.83 0.90 -19.86
N MET A 350 -11.63 0.20 -19.06
CA MET A 350 -12.65 -0.72 -19.55
C MET A 350 -13.70 0.02 -20.39
N SER A 351 -14.14 1.20 -19.95
CA SER A 351 -15.11 2.02 -20.70
C SER A 351 -14.59 2.43 -22.08
N ALA A 352 -13.30 2.72 -22.18
CA ALA A 352 -12.62 3.09 -23.42
C ALA A 352 -12.22 1.90 -24.30
N SER A 353 -12.36 0.65 -23.82
CA SER A 353 -11.82 -0.55 -24.48
C SER A 353 -12.67 -1.10 -25.64
N GLY A 354 -13.83 -0.50 -25.93
CA GLY A 354 -14.74 -1.03 -26.95
C GLY A 354 -15.57 -2.24 -26.49
N GLY A 355 -15.74 -2.44 -25.18
CA GLY A 355 -16.57 -3.50 -24.59
C GLY A 355 -15.80 -4.75 -24.17
N LYS A 356 -14.49 -4.69 -24.12
CA LYS A 356 -13.67 -5.79 -23.57
C LYS A 356 -13.88 -5.93 -22.07
N THR A 357 -13.90 -7.17 -21.59
CA THR A 357 -13.90 -7.49 -20.18
C THR A 357 -12.51 -7.27 -19.56
N LEU A 358 -12.43 -7.26 -18.22
CA LEU A 358 -11.16 -7.07 -17.54
C LEU A 358 -10.20 -8.24 -17.82
N SER A 359 -10.69 -9.49 -17.83
CA SER A 359 -9.87 -10.65 -18.17
C SER A 359 -9.31 -10.59 -19.60
N GLU A 360 -10.09 -10.09 -20.56
CA GLU A 360 -9.62 -9.93 -21.95
C GLU A 360 -8.54 -8.86 -22.07
N LEU A 361 -8.64 -7.78 -21.29
CA LEU A 361 -7.62 -6.71 -21.25
C LEU A 361 -6.31 -7.21 -20.63
N MET A 362 -6.40 -8.07 -19.60
CA MET A 362 -5.21 -8.60 -18.90
C MET A 362 -4.54 -9.76 -19.65
N LYS A 363 -5.34 -10.57 -20.39
CA LYS A 363 -4.89 -11.84 -20.99
C LYS A 363 -3.59 -11.75 -21.78
N ALA A 364 -3.48 -10.77 -22.65
CA ALA A 364 -2.31 -10.61 -23.51
C ALA A 364 -1.01 -10.40 -22.68
N ARG A 365 -1.09 -9.70 -21.56
CA ARG A 365 0.03 -9.45 -20.65
C ARG A 365 0.34 -10.66 -19.79
N MET A 366 -0.68 -11.36 -19.29
CA MET A 366 -0.53 -12.60 -18.52
C MET A 366 0.09 -13.73 -19.36
N ASP A 367 -0.30 -13.85 -20.63
CA ASP A 367 0.29 -14.83 -21.54
C ASP A 367 1.73 -14.45 -21.96
N ARG A 368 2.02 -13.15 -22.05
CA ARG A 368 3.35 -12.66 -22.43
C ARG A 368 4.38 -12.76 -21.31
N PHE A 369 3.98 -12.51 -20.08
CA PHE A 369 4.82 -12.57 -18.88
C PHE A 369 4.16 -13.38 -17.78
N PRO A 370 4.08 -14.71 -17.92
CA PRO A 370 3.58 -15.55 -16.84
C PRO A 370 4.42 -15.40 -15.57
N THR A 371 3.78 -15.40 -14.39
CA THR A 371 4.43 -15.25 -13.10
C THR A 371 3.97 -16.29 -12.10
N SER A 372 4.83 -16.64 -11.14
CA SER A 372 4.50 -17.50 -9.99
C SER A 372 3.64 -16.80 -8.94
N GLY A 373 3.50 -15.47 -9.02
CA GLY A 373 3.13 -14.70 -7.84
C GLY A 373 4.23 -14.74 -6.77
N GLU A 374 3.92 -14.34 -5.54
CA GLU A 374 4.84 -14.45 -4.41
C GLU A 374 4.67 -15.80 -3.70
N VAL A 375 5.73 -16.60 -3.64
CA VAL A 375 5.75 -17.90 -2.96
C VAL A 375 6.63 -17.81 -1.71
N ASN A 376 6.03 -18.03 -0.54
CA ASN A 376 6.70 -17.97 0.75
C ASN A 376 7.25 -19.31 1.16
N SER A 377 8.46 -19.35 1.74
CA SER A 377 9.07 -20.54 2.34
C SER A 377 9.71 -20.19 3.68
N THR A 378 9.34 -20.92 4.73
CA THR A 378 10.00 -20.85 6.04
C THR A 378 11.32 -21.60 5.97
N VAL A 379 12.40 -20.97 6.42
CA VAL A 379 13.76 -21.52 6.40
C VAL A 379 14.46 -21.24 7.72
N SER A 380 15.42 -22.10 8.10
CA SER A 380 16.18 -21.93 9.34
C SER A 380 17.22 -20.81 9.28
N ASP A 381 17.86 -20.62 8.12
CA ASP A 381 18.86 -19.59 7.87
C ASP A 381 18.63 -18.96 6.47
N ALA A 382 17.90 -17.86 6.47
CA ALA A 382 17.55 -17.15 5.24
C ALA A 382 18.80 -16.60 4.52
N LYS A 383 19.83 -16.18 5.28
CA LYS A 383 21.04 -15.66 4.67
C LYS A 383 21.85 -16.76 3.98
N ALA A 384 22.03 -17.90 4.60
CA ALA A 384 22.73 -19.03 3.98
C ALA A 384 22.03 -19.51 2.72
N VAL A 385 20.68 -19.55 2.70
CA VAL A 385 19.90 -19.86 1.49
C VAL A 385 20.16 -18.82 0.40
N MET A 386 20.12 -17.52 0.72
CA MET A 386 20.39 -16.45 -0.26
C MET A 386 21.79 -16.59 -0.87
N ASP A 387 22.81 -16.79 -0.04
CA ASP A 387 24.20 -16.93 -0.48
C ASP A 387 24.37 -18.18 -1.40
N ARG A 388 23.72 -19.33 -1.06
CA ARG A 388 23.73 -20.55 -1.87
C ARG A 388 23.05 -20.35 -3.23
N ILE A 389 21.88 -19.71 -3.27
CA ILE A 389 21.17 -19.41 -4.52
C ILE A 389 21.98 -18.46 -5.40
N GLU A 390 22.59 -17.43 -4.80
CA GLU A 390 23.45 -16.50 -5.55
C GLU A 390 24.68 -17.20 -6.14
N ALA A 391 25.34 -18.06 -5.36
CA ALA A 391 26.50 -18.82 -5.82
C ALA A 391 26.16 -19.76 -7.00
N LYS A 392 24.94 -20.34 -7.01
CA LYS A 392 24.48 -21.25 -8.06
C LYS A 392 24.05 -20.53 -9.33
N TYR A 393 23.25 -19.48 -9.21
CA TYR A 393 22.59 -18.86 -10.37
C TYR A 393 23.27 -17.55 -10.83
N GLY A 394 23.96 -16.85 -9.92
CA GLY A 394 24.59 -15.56 -10.21
C GLY A 394 25.62 -15.60 -11.35
N PRO A 395 26.52 -16.61 -11.43
CA PRO A 395 27.54 -16.67 -12.49
C PRO A 395 27.00 -16.77 -13.92
N SER A 396 25.74 -17.24 -14.09
CA SER A 396 25.12 -17.46 -15.40
C SER A 396 24.02 -16.46 -15.75
N GLY A 397 23.69 -15.52 -14.84
CA GLY A 397 22.66 -14.53 -15.03
C GLY A 397 23.10 -13.12 -14.66
N LYS A 398 22.27 -12.13 -14.99
CA LYS A 398 22.48 -10.73 -14.60
C LYS A 398 21.96 -10.51 -13.18
N VAL A 399 22.86 -10.30 -12.23
CA VAL A 399 22.55 -10.09 -10.81
C VAL A 399 22.21 -8.63 -10.54
N THR A 400 21.13 -8.39 -9.76
CA THR A 400 20.74 -7.08 -9.25
C THR A 400 20.33 -7.22 -7.78
N LYS A 401 20.75 -6.28 -6.91
CA LYS A 401 20.53 -6.30 -5.45
C LYS A 401 19.85 -5.00 -4.95
N VAL A 402 18.81 -4.57 -5.62
CA VAL A 402 18.05 -3.37 -5.20
C VAL A 402 17.16 -3.69 -3.99
N ASP A 403 16.50 -4.86 -4.02
CA ASP A 403 15.68 -5.39 -2.92
C ASP A 403 15.75 -6.92 -2.96
N GLY A 404 16.61 -7.48 -2.12
CA GLY A 404 16.97 -8.89 -2.19
C GLY A 404 17.87 -9.22 -3.38
N LEU A 405 17.84 -10.48 -3.79
CA LEU A 405 18.60 -11.02 -4.93
C LEU A 405 17.67 -11.18 -6.13
N SER A 406 17.93 -10.47 -7.19
CA SER A 406 17.34 -10.74 -8.51
C SER A 406 18.40 -11.32 -9.45
N VAL A 407 18.06 -12.38 -10.16
CA VAL A 407 18.90 -12.92 -11.23
C VAL A 407 18.06 -13.03 -12.50
N GLU A 408 18.52 -12.41 -13.58
CA GLU A 408 17.84 -12.33 -14.86
C GLU A 408 18.59 -13.13 -15.92
N PHE A 409 17.87 -13.98 -16.65
CA PHE A 409 18.31 -14.74 -17.81
C PHE A 409 17.50 -14.32 -19.03
N ASP A 410 17.80 -14.85 -20.19
CA ASP A 410 17.13 -14.49 -21.43
C ASP A 410 15.61 -14.75 -21.42
N LYS A 411 15.17 -15.92 -20.92
CA LYS A 411 13.76 -16.35 -20.95
C LYS A 411 13.05 -16.35 -19.63
N TRP A 412 13.75 -16.19 -18.52
CA TRP A 412 13.20 -16.20 -17.18
C TRP A 412 14.04 -15.38 -16.22
N ARG A 413 13.44 -14.99 -15.12
CA ARG A 413 14.14 -14.33 -14.00
C ARG A 413 13.45 -14.68 -12.69
N PHE A 414 14.17 -14.45 -11.59
CA PHE A 414 13.58 -14.51 -10.25
C PHE A 414 14.04 -13.34 -9.39
N ASN A 415 13.25 -13.05 -8.37
CA ASN A 415 13.63 -12.23 -7.23
C ASN A 415 13.42 -13.04 -5.96
N LEU A 416 14.39 -13.01 -5.07
CA LEU A 416 14.40 -13.71 -3.79
C LEU A 416 14.70 -12.70 -2.67
N ARG A 417 13.78 -12.59 -1.69
CA ARG A 417 13.89 -11.64 -0.58
C ARG A 417 13.74 -12.34 0.75
N MET A 418 14.49 -11.88 1.74
CA MET A 418 14.24 -12.22 3.14
C MET A 418 13.13 -11.33 3.70
N SER A 419 12.29 -11.87 4.58
CA SER A 419 11.43 -11.06 5.44
C SER A 419 12.31 -10.38 6.51
N ASN A 420 11.96 -9.14 6.85
CA ASN A 420 12.66 -8.41 7.93
C ASN A 420 12.15 -8.79 9.33
N THR A 421 11.01 -9.49 9.41
CA THR A 421 10.29 -9.75 10.66
C THR A 421 10.10 -11.23 10.96
N GLU A 422 10.26 -12.10 9.97
CA GLU A 422 9.96 -13.53 10.07
C GLU A 422 11.06 -14.36 9.38
N PRO A 423 11.32 -15.60 9.79
CA PRO A 423 12.27 -16.50 9.12
C PRO A 423 11.68 -17.03 7.79
N VAL A 424 11.31 -16.12 6.91
CA VAL A 424 10.64 -16.42 5.64
C VAL A 424 11.43 -15.83 4.49
N ILE A 425 11.60 -16.64 3.44
CA ILE A 425 12.09 -16.22 2.13
C ILE A 425 10.89 -16.14 1.18
N ARG A 426 10.85 -15.08 0.37
CA ARG A 426 9.81 -14.79 -0.61
C ARG A 426 10.39 -14.88 -2.01
N LEU A 427 9.87 -15.80 -2.80
CA LEU A 427 10.26 -16.04 -4.18
C LEU A 427 9.24 -15.49 -5.15
N ASN A 428 9.70 -14.76 -6.17
CA ASN A 428 8.92 -14.38 -7.34
C ASN A 428 9.67 -14.83 -8.60
N VAL A 429 8.98 -15.50 -9.52
CA VAL A 429 9.52 -15.95 -10.80
C VAL A 429 8.65 -15.43 -11.93
N GLU A 430 9.26 -14.96 -13.01
CA GLU A 430 8.55 -14.62 -14.26
C GLU A 430 9.28 -15.18 -15.47
N THR A 431 8.51 -15.46 -16.54
CA THR A 431 9.04 -15.97 -17.79
C THR A 431 8.51 -15.17 -18.99
N ARG A 432 9.17 -15.31 -20.14
CA ARG A 432 8.71 -14.76 -21.42
C ARG A 432 7.93 -15.82 -22.18
N GLN A 433 6.57 -15.73 -22.16
CA GLN A 433 5.64 -16.56 -22.96
C GLN A 433 5.73 -18.08 -22.69
N ASP A 434 6.32 -18.51 -21.58
CA ASP A 434 6.57 -19.94 -21.31
C ASP A 434 6.10 -20.34 -19.90
N LYS A 435 4.86 -20.85 -19.84
CA LYS A 435 4.25 -21.34 -18.59
C LYS A 435 4.89 -22.66 -18.11
N ALA A 436 5.43 -23.47 -19.04
CA ALA A 436 6.10 -24.72 -18.66
C ALA A 436 7.44 -24.41 -17.98
N LEU A 437 8.23 -23.50 -18.57
CA LEU A 437 9.46 -23.02 -17.98
C LEU A 437 9.22 -22.32 -16.63
N LEU A 438 8.12 -21.53 -16.51
CA LEU A 438 7.75 -20.92 -15.23
C LEU A 438 7.60 -21.97 -14.13
N LYS A 439 6.83 -23.04 -14.42
CA LYS A 439 6.63 -24.12 -13.46
C LYS A 439 7.95 -24.81 -13.13
N GLU A 440 8.72 -25.19 -14.13
CA GLU A 440 10.02 -25.86 -13.97
C GLU A 440 10.95 -25.03 -13.06
N LYS A 441 11.14 -23.74 -13.36
CA LYS A 441 12.08 -22.90 -12.61
C LYS A 441 11.55 -22.53 -11.21
N THR A 442 10.26 -22.42 -11.05
CA THR A 442 9.66 -22.24 -9.72
C THR A 442 9.88 -23.47 -8.85
N ASP A 443 9.60 -24.66 -9.35
CA ASP A 443 9.78 -25.93 -8.62
C ASP A 443 11.27 -26.16 -8.29
N GLU A 444 12.18 -25.91 -9.25
CA GLU A 444 13.63 -26.01 -9.05
C GLU A 444 14.12 -25.09 -7.93
N LEU A 445 13.74 -23.80 -7.98
CA LEU A 445 14.13 -22.83 -6.95
C LEU A 445 13.55 -23.15 -5.58
N LEU A 446 12.29 -23.60 -5.52
CA LEU A 446 11.67 -24.01 -4.26
C LEU A 446 12.35 -25.25 -3.63
N ALA A 447 12.77 -26.21 -4.45
CA ALA A 447 13.54 -27.36 -3.97
C ALA A 447 14.89 -26.91 -3.36
N GLU A 448 15.59 -25.98 -4.02
CA GLU A 448 16.85 -25.42 -3.51
C GLU A 448 16.67 -24.57 -2.25
N ILE A 449 15.58 -23.79 -2.16
CA ILE A 449 15.30 -22.94 -0.99
C ILE A 449 14.99 -23.80 0.25
N ARG A 450 14.30 -24.91 0.05
CA ARG A 450 13.80 -25.80 1.12
C ARG A 450 14.76 -26.92 1.50
N ALA A 451 15.86 -27.11 0.74
CA ALA A 451 16.96 -28.00 1.07
C ALA A 451 17.85 -27.41 2.19
#